data_c1bda60d73ed2b08a3ad08fd7e20d6d4
#
_entry.id   c1bda60d73ed2b08a3ad08fd7e20d6d4
#
_cell.length_a   1.000
_cell.length_b   1.000
_cell.length_c   1.000
_cell.angle_alpha   90.00
_cell.angle_beta   90.00
_cell.angle_gamma   90.00
#
_symmetry.space_group_name_H-M   'P 1'
#
loop_
_entity.id
_entity.type
_entity.pdbx_description
1 polymer ?
#
loop_
_entity_poly.entity_id
_entity_poly.type
_entity_poly.pdbx_seq_one_letter_code
_entity_poly.pdbx_strand_id
1 'polypeptide(L)'
;MSSEPWTLLGLHASVRFSVVADASPGLLPRLLQPFAKRDLTPDAMEAWRAGDMVRVEIGMDAMPGEMVHLVEGNLRQVVGVRSVTRREEITGVVQRRAA
;
A
#
# COMPACT_ATOMS: atom_id res chain seq x y z
N MET A 1 20.92 19.14 16.42
CA MET A 1 20.38 18.99 16.10
C MET A 1 19.75 18.90 15.45
N SER A 2 19.66 19.14 15.59
CA SER A 2 18.82 19.04 15.30
C SER A 2 18.35 18.52 14.46
N SER A 3 18.16 18.20 14.82
CA SER A 3 17.60 17.39 13.88
C SER A 3 16.46 18.04 13.22
N GLU A 4 16.42 17.93 11.93
CA GLU A 4 15.37 18.51 11.16
C GLU A 4 14.12 17.70 11.38
N PRO A 5 12.98 18.33 11.63
CA PRO A 5 11.74 17.58 11.80
C PRO A 5 11.39 16.74 10.57
N TRP A 6 11.64 17.26 9.37
CA TRP A 6 11.31 16.51 8.16
C TRP A 6 12.19 15.27 8.01
N THR A 7 13.40 15.31 8.56
CA THR A 7 14.27 14.14 8.53
C THR A 7 13.68 12.99 9.33
N LEU A 8 13.03 13.32 10.43
CA LEU A 8 12.43 12.30 11.29
C LEU A 8 11.15 11.74 10.69
N LEU A 9 10.53 12.45 9.78
CA LEU A 9 9.28 12.01 9.18
C LEU A 9 9.50 11.08 8.00
N GLY A 10 10.70 11.06 7.44
CA GLY A 10 11.01 10.17 6.34
C GLY A 10 10.47 10.65 5.01
N LEU A 11 10.44 9.75 4.06
CA LEU A 11 10.02 10.03 2.69
C LEU A 11 8.60 9.57 2.46
N HIS A 12 7.87 10.30 1.65
CA HIS A 12 6.59 9.84 1.14
C HIS A 12 6.79 9.19 -0.22
N ALA A 13 5.97 8.22 -0.51
CA ALA A 13 6.03 7.50 -1.76
C ALA A 13 4.64 7.39 -2.36
N SER A 14 4.58 7.49 -3.68
CA SER A 14 3.41 7.11 -4.44
C SER A 14 3.60 5.65 -4.81
N VAL A 15 2.63 4.82 -4.50
CA VAL A 15 2.78 3.38 -4.66
C VAL A 15 1.56 2.80 -5.30
N ARG A 16 1.77 1.87 -6.22
CA ARG A 16 0.69 1.06 -6.76
C ARG A 16 1.05 -0.39 -6.53
N PHE A 17 0.19 -1.07 -5.79
CA PHE A 17 0.35 -2.50 -5.56
C PHE A 17 -0.53 -3.25 -6.54
N SER A 18 0.03 -4.26 -7.20
CA SER A 18 -0.72 -5.12 -8.09
C SER A 18 -0.76 -6.50 -7.47
N VAL A 19 -1.95 -6.98 -7.19
CA VAL A 19 -2.16 -8.26 -6.51
C VAL A 19 -2.88 -9.19 -7.46
N VAL A 20 -2.39 -10.43 -7.55
CA VAL A 20 -3.10 -11.49 -8.24
C VAL A 20 -3.46 -12.54 -7.20
N ALA A 21 -4.72 -12.92 -7.13
CA ALA A 21 -5.19 -13.81 -6.09
C ALA A 21 -6.30 -14.70 -6.59
N ASP A 22 -6.55 -15.78 -5.87
CA ASP A 22 -7.71 -16.63 -6.11
C ASP A 22 -8.97 -15.85 -5.75
N ALA A 23 -9.99 -15.96 -6.59
CA ALA A 23 -11.25 -15.30 -6.33
C ALA A 23 -11.92 -15.94 -5.13
N SER A 24 -12.31 -15.13 -4.15
CA SER A 24 -13.08 -15.63 -3.01
C SER A 24 -13.86 -14.45 -2.43
N PRO A 25 -15.02 -14.75 -1.77
CA PRO A 25 -15.89 -13.66 -1.30
C PRO A 25 -15.23 -12.71 -0.31
N GLY A 26 -14.31 -13.19 0.50
CA GLY A 26 -13.69 -12.34 1.51
C GLY A 26 -12.38 -11.72 1.09
N LEU A 27 -11.99 -11.83 -0.19
CA LEU A 27 -10.67 -11.40 -0.63
C LEU A 27 -10.47 -9.89 -0.50
N LEU A 28 -11.39 -9.10 -1.05
CA LEU A 28 -11.19 -7.65 -1.07
C LEU A 28 -11.11 -7.04 0.32
N PRO A 29 -11.97 -7.39 1.26
CA PRO A 29 -11.82 -6.87 2.62
C PRO A 29 -10.50 -7.27 3.25
N ARG A 30 -10.03 -8.49 2.99
CA ARG A 30 -8.76 -8.93 3.56
C ARG A 30 -7.57 -8.18 2.97
N LEU A 31 -7.67 -7.78 1.70
CA LEU A 31 -6.60 -6.99 1.09
C LEU A 31 -6.54 -5.57 1.64
N LEU A 32 -7.63 -5.08 2.21
CA LEU A 32 -7.65 -3.75 2.82
C LEU A 32 -7.13 -3.73 4.24
N GLN A 33 -7.08 -4.88 4.90
CA GLN A 33 -6.62 -4.95 6.29
C GLN A 33 -5.22 -4.39 6.52
N PRO A 34 -4.23 -4.69 5.67
CA PRO A 34 -2.89 -4.13 5.88
C PRO A 34 -2.85 -2.62 5.90
N PHE A 35 -3.76 -1.99 5.17
CA PHE A 35 -3.87 -0.53 5.16
C PHE A 35 -4.62 -0.05 6.40
N ALA A 36 -5.76 -0.66 6.68
CA ALA A 36 -6.61 -0.24 7.79
C ALA A 36 -5.89 -0.28 9.12
N LYS A 37 -5.12 -1.31 9.36
CA LYS A 37 -4.45 -1.44 10.66
C LYS A 37 -3.30 -0.47 10.83
N ARG A 38 -2.95 0.26 9.79
CA ARG A 38 -1.93 1.30 9.86
C ARG A 38 -2.51 2.68 9.63
N ASP A 39 -3.83 2.80 9.72
CA ASP A 39 -4.54 4.05 9.51
C ASP A 39 -4.28 4.63 8.12
N LEU A 40 -4.15 3.76 7.13
CA LEU A 40 -3.97 4.19 5.75
C LEU A 40 -5.26 3.94 4.99
N THR A 41 -5.62 4.90 4.15
CA THR A 41 -6.76 4.76 3.25
C THR A 41 -6.25 4.80 1.83
N PRO A 42 -6.42 3.73 1.06
CA PRO A 42 -6.02 3.78 -0.35
C PRO A 42 -6.77 4.86 -1.10
N ASP A 43 -6.08 5.51 -2.03
CA ASP A 43 -6.69 6.52 -2.88
C ASP A 43 -7.46 5.90 -4.02
N ALA A 44 -7.10 4.69 -4.41
CA ALA A 44 -7.77 3.97 -5.48
C ALA A 44 -7.67 2.49 -5.25
N MET A 45 -8.71 1.78 -5.64
CA MET A 45 -8.72 0.33 -5.62
C MET A 45 -9.59 -0.14 -6.77
N GLU A 46 -9.03 -0.98 -7.62
CA GLU A 46 -9.75 -1.54 -8.75
C GLU A 46 -9.56 -3.03 -8.76
N ALA A 47 -10.59 -3.76 -9.09
CA ALA A 47 -10.54 -5.20 -9.11
C ALA A 47 -11.18 -5.74 -10.37
N TRP A 48 -10.51 -6.70 -10.99
CA TRP A 48 -11.00 -7.36 -12.19
C TRP A 48 -10.98 -8.85 -11.95
N ARG A 49 -12.10 -9.49 -12.17
CA ARG A 49 -12.17 -10.94 -12.03
C ARG A 49 -12.09 -11.58 -13.42
N ALA A 50 -11.27 -12.63 -13.52
CA ALA A 50 -11.18 -13.42 -14.72
C ALA A 50 -11.17 -14.88 -14.28
N GLY A 51 -12.32 -15.55 -14.43
CA GLY A 51 -12.47 -16.93 -14.01
C GLY A 51 -12.25 -17.08 -12.50
N ASP A 52 -11.28 -17.90 -12.12
CA ASP A 52 -10.99 -18.20 -10.74
C ASP A 52 -10.01 -17.22 -10.12
N MET A 53 -9.55 -16.25 -10.89
CA MET A 53 -8.52 -15.32 -10.43
C MET A 53 -9.09 -13.91 -10.37
N VAL A 54 -8.52 -13.11 -9.48
CA VAL A 54 -8.83 -11.69 -9.39
C VAL A 54 -7.52 -10.92 -9.40
N ARG A 55 -7.50 -9.86 -10.17
CA ARG A 55 -6.40 -8.93 -10.17
C ARG A 55 -6.87 -7.67 -9.48
N VAL A 56 -6.11 -7.18 -8.53
CA VAL A 56 -6.49 -6.00 -7.76
C VAL A 56 -5.33 -5.00 -7.81
N GLU A 57 -5.67 -3.76 -8.14
CA GLU A 57 -4.71 -2.66 -8.13
C GLU A 57 -5.09 -1.75 -6.98
N ILE A 58 -4.13 -1.45 -6.14
CA ILE A 58 -4.36 -0.56 -4.99
C ILE A 58 -3.35 0.57 -5.07
N GLY A 59 -3.85 1.79 -5.14
CA GLY A 59 -3.00 2.96 -5.28
C GLY A 59 -3.00 3.83 -4.05
N MET A 60 -1.80 4.27 -3.67
CA MET A 60 -1.60 5.23 -2.60
C MET A 60 -0.83 6.41 -3.20
N ASP A 61 -1.40 7.61 -3.14
CA ASP A 61 -0.74 8.79 -3.69
C ASP A 61 0.43 9.23 -2.85
N ALA A 62 0.30 9.09 -1.54
CA ALA A 62 1.39 9.43 -0.63
C ALA A 62 1.27 8.57 0.62
N MET A 63 2.27 7.78 0.89
CA MET A 63 2.31 7.01 2.12
C MET A 63 3.72 7.07 2.68
N PRO A 64 3.87 6.90 4.00
CA PRO A 64 5.21 6.89 4.57
C PRO A 64 6.04 5.79 3.93
N GLY A 65 7.23 6.15 3.47
CA GLY A 65 8.08 5.22 2.74
C GLY A 65 8.40 3.96 3.54
N GLU A 66 8.54 4.11 4.85
CA GLU A 66 8.88 2.97 5.69
C GLU A 66 7.75 1.96 5.80
N MET A 67 6.53 2.33 5.44
CA MET A 67 5.39 1.42 5.51
C MET A 67 5.18 0.62 4.24
N VAL A 68 5.80 1.03 3.14
CA VAL A 68 5.55 0.40 1.84
C VAL A 68 5.86 -1.10 1.88
N HIS A 69 7.03 -1.42 2.36
CA HIS A 69 7.47 -2.81 2.40
C HIS A 69 6.72 -3.63 3.44
N LEU A 70 6.25 -2.99 4.53
CA LEU A 70 5.44 -3.69 5.53
C LEU A 70 4.07 -4.05 4.96
N VAL A 71 3.45 -3.11 4.25
CA VAL A 71 2.15 -3.35 3.62
C VAL A 71 2.29 -4.43 2.55
N GLU A 72 3.32 -4.34 1.74
CA GLU A 72 3.55 -5.36 0.72
C GLU A 72 3.68 -6.74 1.35
N GLY A 73 4.47 -6.85 2.41
CA GLY A 73 4.65 -8.13 3.09
C GLY A 73 3.34 -8.68 3.64
N ASN A 74 2.50 -7.83 4.18
CA ASN A 74 1.20 -8.25 4.68
C ASN A 74 0.26 -8.67 3.56
N LEU A 75 0.30 -7.96 2.42
CA LEU A 75 -0.52 -8.35 1.28
C LEU A 75 -0.15 -9.75 0.80
N ARG A 76 1.14 -10.07 0.79
CA ARG A 76 1.59 -11.38 0.36
C ARG A 76 1.10 -12.49 1.27
N GLN A 77 0.77 -12.18 2.52
CA GLN A 77 0.32 -13.16 3.49
C GLN A 77 -1.19 -13.38 3.48
N VAL A 78 -1.94 -12.60 2.72
CA VAL A 78 -3.39 -12.78 2.66
C VAL A 78 -3.67 -14.11 1.95
N VAL A 79 -4.55 -14.91 2.54
CA VAL A 79 -4.91 -16.21 1.99
C VAL A 79 -5.44 -16.04 0.58
N GLY A 80 -4.91 -16.82 -0.35
CA GLY A 80 -5.32 -16.78 -1.75
C GLY A 80 -4.46 -15.89 -2.62
N VAL A 81 -3.63 -15.04 -2.05
CA VAL A 81 -2.77 -14.17 -2.83
C VAL A 81 -1.66 -15.01 -3.46
N ARG A 82 -1.51 -14.86 -4.78
CA ARG A 82 -0.51 -15.57 -5.55
C ARG A 82 0.71 -14.73 -5.81
N SER A 83 0.52 -13.43 -6.06
CA SER A 83 1.65 -12.56 -6.29
C SER A 83 1.28 -11.14 -5.93
N VAL A 84 2.29 -10.39 -5.50
CA VAL A 84 2.18 -8.96 -5.26
C VAL A 84 3.40 -8.32 -5.91
N THR A 85 3.14 -7.34 -6.76
CA THR A 85 4.21 -6.50 -7.29
C THR A 85 3.88 -5.07 -6.92
N ARG A 86 4.88 -4.22 -6.90
CA ARG A 86 4.64 -2.81 -6.60
C ARG A 86 5.45 -1.95 -7.54
N ARG A 87 4.89 -0.79 -7.83
CA ARG A 87 5.58 0.29 -8.49
C ARG A 87 5.61 1.44 -7.52
N GLU A 88 6.77 1.94 -7.25
CA GLU A 88 6.95 2.94 -6.21
C GLU A 88 7.75 4.10 -6.76
N GLU A 89 7.34 5.30 -6.37
CA GLU A 89 8.04 6.52 -6.75
C GLU A 89 8.10 7.42 -5.54
N ILE A 90 9.29 7.91 -5.22
CA ILE A 90 9.43 8.84 -4.12
C ILE A 90 8.89 10.18 -4.56
N THR A 91 7.86 10.65 -3.88
CA THR A 91 7.20 11.90 -4.27
C THR A 91 7.71 13.09 -3.50
N GLY A 92 8.49 12.85 -2.45
CA GLY A 92 9.07 13.94 -1.71
C GLY A 92 9.39 13.57 -0.29
N VAL A 93 9.88 14.54 0.43
CA VAL A 93 10.17 14.42 1.84
C VAL A 93 9.02 15.06 2.59
N VAL A 94 8.52 14.36 3.59
CA VAL A 94 7.49 14.92 4.44
C VAL A 94 8.09 16.08 5.20
N GLN A 95 7.50 17.24 5.06
CA GLN A 95 7.97 18.42 5.78
C GLN A 95 6.95 18.79 6.82
N ARG A 96 7.41 18.89 8.04
CA ARG A 96 6.57 19.44 9.08
C ARG A 96 6.57 20.93 8.92
N ARG A 97 5.40 21.48 8.72
CA ARG A 97 5.29 22.93 8.65
C ARG A 97 5.28 23.48 10.03
N ALA A 98 6.06 24.49 10.22
CA ALA A 98 6.01 25.17 11.48
C ALA A 98 4.80 26.02 11.46
N ALA A 99 3.96 25.95 11.72
CA ALA A 99 2.76 26.70 11.78
C ALA A 99 2.12 26.98 11.47
#